data_956a288e096bade949e69c70e0d0f41e
#
_entry.id   956a288e096bade949e69c70e0d0f41e
#
_cell.length_a   1.000
_cell.length_b   1.000
_cell.length_c   1.000
_cell.angle_alpha   90.00
_cell.angle_beta   90.00
_cell.angle_gamma   90.00
#
_symmetry.space_group_name_H-M   'P 1'
#
loop_
_entity.id
_entity.type
_entity.pdbx_description
1 polymer ?
#
loop_
_entity_poly.entity_id
_entity_poly.type
_entity_poly.pdbx_seq_one_letter_code
_entity_poly.pdbx_strand_id
1 'polypeptide(L)'
;MDLVIKFSTSSPLLTSQAITGAFNFSANLLGLDNAATPFGLKAMQGLQEINPVKDTASNAQIMFLVLHTSGLTIIPLTIISYRLAAGSHDAASIFIPCVLATIGTTLASIIMVGMYQKLKWDKVLIGWLLGLVAFMFLVL
;
A
#
# COMPACT_ATOMS: atom_id res chain seq x y z
N MET A 1 -8.78 3.67 13.00
CA MET A 1 -7.36 3.73 13.36
C MET A 1 -7.13 3.24 14.78
N ASP A 2 -7.98 3.61 15.74
CA ASP A 2 -7.88 3.12 17.11
C ASP A 2 -7.98 1.59 17.26
N LEU A 3 -8.71 0.91 16.38
CA LEU A 3 -8.83 -0.54 16.40
C LEU A 3 -7.50 -1.23 16.02
N VAL A 4 -6.77 -0.70 15.05
CA VAL A 4 -5.46 -1.23 14.62
C VAL A 4 -4.40 -0.95 15.69
N ILE A 5 -4.42 0.23 16.29
CA ILE A 5 -3.48 0.60 17.36
C ILE A 5 -3.79 -0.18 18.64
N LYS A 6 -5.06 -0.31 19.01
CA LYS A 6 -5.49 -1.08 20.21
C LYS A 6 -5.21 -2.58 20.05
N PHE A 7 -5.26 -3.11 18.83
CA PHE A 7 -4.90 -4.49 18.52
C PHE A 7 -3.38 -4.70 18.49
N SER A 8 -2.60 -3.69 18.08
CA SER A 8 -1.13 -3.76 18.02
C SER A 8 -0.46 -3.81 19.40
N THR A 9 -1.12 -3.32 20.44
CA THR A 9 -0.53 -3.28 21.80
C THR A 9 -0.77 -4.54 22.63
N SER A 10 -1.58 -5.50 22.16
CA SER A 10 -2.05 -6.61 23.01
C SER A 10 -1.43 -7.98 22.72
N SER A 11 -0.63 -8.14 21.64
CA SER A 11 0.10 -9.40 21.44
C SER A 11 1.38 -9.22 20.60
N PRO A 12 2.47 -9.99 20.90
CA PRO A 12 3.72 -9.95 20.13
C PRO A 12 3.53 -10.30 18.63
N LEU A 13 2.56 -11.13 18.31
CA LEU A 13 2.21 -11.51 16.94
C LEU A 13 1.71 -10.32 16.13
N LEU A 14 0.84 -9.49 16.70
CA LEU A 14 0.30 -8.31 16.03
C LEU A 14 1.36 -7.24 15.80
N THR A 15 2.31 -7.11 16.71
CA THR A 15 3.46 -6.21 16.54
C THR A 15 4.35 -6.65 15.39
N SER A 16 4.65 -7.95 15.28
CA SER A 16 5.43 -8.51 14.17
C SER A 16 4.74 -8.31 12.81
N GLN A 17 3.42 -8.47 12.74
CA GLN A 17 2.62 -8.30 11.54
C GLN A 17 2.52 -6.83 11.11
N ALA A 18 2.35 -5.93 12.07
CA ALA A 18 2.37 -4.49 11.81
C ALA A 18 3.72 -4.04 11.26
N ILE A 19 4.81 -4.56 11.81
CA ILE A 19 6.18 -4.29 11.34
C ILE A 19 6.38 -4.81 9.91
N THR A 20 6.01 -6.06 9.62
CA THR A 20 6.15 -6.62 8.26
C THR A 20 5.27 -5.91 7.24
N GLY A 21 4.07 -5.49 7.63
CA GLY A 21 3.20 -4.66 6.80
C GLY A 21 3.80 -3.29 6.52
N ALA A 22 4.42 -2.66 7.51
CA ALA A 22 5.11 -1.38 7.35
C ALA A 22 6.33 -1.50 6.42
N PHE A 23 7.13 -2.56 6.53
CA PHE A 23 8.23 -2.82 5.59
C PHE A 23 7.74 -3.06 4.17
N ASN A 24 6.67 -3.83 3.99
CA ASN A 24 6.03 -4.03 2.69
C ASN A 24 5.62 -2.69 2.06
N PHE A 25 4.93 -1.86 2.84
CA PHE A 25 4.46 -0.55 2.38
C PHE A 25 5.63 0.38 2.03
N SER A 26 6.66 0.42 2.88
CA SER A 26 7.86 1.22 2.64
C SER A 26 8.60 0.78 1.38
N ALA A 27 8.73 -0.52 1.13
CA ALA A 27 9.35 -1.05 -0.07
C ALA A 27 8.55 -0.66 -1.34
N ASN A 28 7.21 -0.71 -1.29
CA ASN A 28 6.36 -0.24 -2.38
C ASN A 28 6.55 1.27 -2.64
N LEU A 29 6.59 2.11 -1.60
CA LEU A 29 6.83 3.55 -1.74
C LEU A 29 8.15 3.87 -2.44
N LEU A 30 9.16 3.03 -2.25
CA LEU A 30 10.48 3.14 -2.89
C LEU A 30 10.55 2.42 -4.25
N GLY A 31 9.46 1.82 -4.72
CA GLY A 31 9.43 1.07 -5.98
C GLY A 31 10.35 -0.16 -5.97
N LEU A 32 10.52 -0.79 -4.81
CA LEU A 32 11.34 -2.00 -4.61
C LEU A 32 10.46 -3.25 -4.61
N ASP A 33 9.82 -3.55 -5.73
CA ASP A 33 8.79 -4.60 -5.85
C ASP A 33 9.28 -5.96 -5.38
N ASN A 34 10.53 -6.33 -5.73
CA ASN A 34 11.13 -7.60 -5.33
C ASN A 34 11.32 -7.72 -3.81
N ALA A 35 11.56 -6.61 -3.12
CA ALA A 35 11.70 -6.58 -1.66
C ALA A 35 10.34 -6.51 -0.96
N ALA A 36 9.34 -5.89 -1.59
CA ALA A 36 8.01 -5.76 -1.02
C ALA A 36 7.29 -7.11 -0.89
N THR A 37 7.41 -7.99 -1.88
CA THR A 37 6.67 -9.26 -1.97
C THR A 37 6.85 -10.18 -0.75
N PRO A 38 8.06 -10.53 -0.29
CA PRO A 38 8.24 -11.41 0.87
C PRO A 38 7.68 -10.82 2.16
N PHE A 39 7.77 -9.51 2.36
CA PHE A 39 7.14 -8.84 3.51
C PHE A 39 5.61 -8.87 3.41
N GLY A 40 5.06 -8.70 2.20
CA GLY A 40 3.63 -8.79 1.95
C GLY A 40 3.07 -10.18 2.25
N LEU A 41 3.75 -11.24 1.80
CA LEU A 41 3.37 -12.62 2.09
C LEU A 41 3.39 -12.91 3.59
N LYS A 42 4.43 -12.46 4.29
CA LYS A 42 4.53 -12.65 5.74
C LYS A 42 3.45 -11.89 6.51
N ALA A 43 3.15 -10.66 6.11
CA ALA A 43 2.06 -9.88 6.68
C ALA A 43 0.70 -10.55 6.45
N MET A 44 0.47 -11.10 5.25
CA MET A 44 -0.77 -11.81 4.90
C MET A 44 -0.92 -13.11 5.70
N GLN A 45 0.16 -13.88 5.91
CA GLN A 45 0.14 -15.05 6.77
C GLN A 45 -0.29 -14.69 8.19
N GLY A 46 0.28 -13.63 8.73
CA GLY A 46 -0.11 -13.18 10.05
C GLY A 46 -1.55 -12.69 10.15
N LEU A 47 -2.07 -12.02 9.11
CA LEU A 47 -3.48 -11.67 9.06
C LEU A 47 -4.38 -12.92 8.99
N GLN A 48 -3.91 -13.99 8.35
CA GLN A 48 -4.62 -15.27 8.30
C GLN A 48 -4.65 -15.99 9.65
N GLU A 49 -3.60 -15.87 10.46
CA GLU A 49 -3.57 -16.46 11.81
C GLU A 49 -4.66 -15.88 12.72
N ILE A 50 -4.93 -14.59 12.60
CA ILE A 50 -5.96 -13.89 13.39
C ILE A 50 -7.35 -13.90 12.74
N ASN A 51 -7.46 -14.40 11.50
CA ASN A 51 -8.74 -14.47 10.80
C ASN A 51 -9.64 -15.53 11.45
N PRO A 52 -10.84 -15.17 11.94
CA PRO A 52 -11.75 -16.12 12.57
C PRO A 52 -12.34 -17.15 11.58
N VAL A 53 -12.46 -16.78 10.30
CA VAL A 53 -13.02 -17.64 9.25
C VAL A 53 -11.90 -18.00 8.27
N LYS A 54 -11.33 -19.19 8.42
CA LYS A 54 -10.12 -19.60 7.69
C LYS A 54 -10.30 -19.74 6.18
N ASP A 55 -11.50 -20.06 5.74
CA ASP A 55 -11.83 -20.32 4.33
C ASP A 55 -12.24 -19.05 3.57
N THR A 56 -12.33 -17.91 4.25
CA THR A 56 -12.76 -16.63 3.66
C THR A 56 -11.80 -15.52 4.05
N ALA A 57 -11.41 -14.70 3.08
CA ALA A 57 -10.55 -13.55 3.35
C ALA A 57 -11.26 -12.51 4.23
N SER A 58 -10.60 -12.07 5.29
CA SER A 58 -11.10 -11.00 6.15
C SER A 58 -11.03 -9.63 5.44
N ASN A 59 -11.82 -8.67 5.88
CA ASN A 59 -11.78 -7.30 5.35
C ASN A 59 -10.38 -6.68 5.46
N ALA A 60 -9.62 -7.01 6.51
CA ALA A 60 -8.24 -6.55 6.68
C ALA A 60 -7.31 -7.13 5.61
N GLN A 61 -7.45 -8.42 5.30
CA GLN A 61 -6.67 -9.07 4.23
C GLN A 61 -6.98 -8.50 2.86
N ILE A 62 -8.26 -8.27 2.55
CA ILE A 62 -8.69 -7.67 1.29
C ILE A 62 -8.11 -6.26 1.16
N MET A 63 -8.23 -5.42 2.20
CA MET A 63 -7.70 -4.07 2.19
C MET A 63 -6.16 -4.07 2.04
N PHE A 64 -5.46 -4.92 2.78
CA PHE A 64 -4.01 -5.05 2.69
C PHE A 64 -3.57 -5.45 1.27
N LEU A 65 -4.23 -6.47 0.69
CA LEU A 65 -3.93 -6.94 -0.67
C LEU A 65 -4.15 -5.83 -1.71
N VAL A 66 -5.23 -5.09 -1.60
CA VAL A 66 -5.56 -4.00 -2.52
C VAL A 66 -4.55 -2.85 -2.43
N LEU A 67 -4.14 -2.47 -1.22
CA LEU A 67 -3.11 -1.46 -1.02
C LEU A 67 -1.74 -1.92 -1.55
N HIS A 68 -1.40 -3.19 -1.34
CA HIS A 68 -0.17 -3.77 -1.87
C HIS A 68 -0.17 -3.80 -3.41
N THR A 69 -1.24 -4.28 -4.02
CA THR A 69 -1.35 -4.42 -5.48
C THR A 69 -1.55 -3.09 -6.22
N SER A 70 -2.08 -2.05 -5.55
CA SER A 70 -2.16 -0.71 -6.12
C SER A 70 -0.78 -0.09 -6.35
N GLY A 71 0.25 -0.57 -5.62
CA GLY A 71 1.65 -0.25 -5.86
C GLY A 71 1.98 1.23 -5.71
N LEU A 72 1.41 1.91 -4.69
CA LEU A 72 1.72 3.32 -4.45
C LEU A 72 3.23 3.53 -4.35
N THR A 73 3.79 4.26 -5.32
CA THR A 73 5.23 4.48 -5.45
C THR A 73 5.51 5.97 -5.47
N ILE A 74 6.39 6.43 -4.59
CA ILE A 74 6.89 7.82 -4.58
C ILE A 74 8.17 7.92 -5.39
N ILE A 75 9.06 6.94 -5.27
CA ILE A 75 10.32 6.90 -6.01
C ILE A 75 10.37 5.61 -6.84
N PRO A 76 10.12 5.64 -8.15
CA PRO A 76 10.05 4.45 -9.00
C PRO A 76 11.45 3.93 -9.37
N LEU A 77 12.24 3.52 -8.36
CA LEU A 77 13.64 3.12 -8.54
C LEU A 77 13.80 1.98 -9.54
N THR A 78 12.96 0.96 -9.45
CA THR A 78 13.02 -0.22 -10.32
C THR A 78 12.82 0.16 -11.79
N ILE A 79 11.83 1.00 -12.08
CA ILE A 79 11.52 1.43 -13.46
C ILE A 79 12.62 2.34 -14.00
N ILE A 80 13.15 3.26 -13.19
CA ILE A 80 14.28 4.11 -13.59
C ILE A 80 15.51 3.25 -13.90
N SER A 81 15.80 2.24 -13.08
CA SER A 81 16.93 1.33 -13.27
C SER A 81 16.79 0.53 -14.57
N TYR A 82 15.59 0.02 -14.89
CA TYR A 82 15.35 -0.69 -16.16
C TYR A 82 15.52 0.23 -17.37
N ARG A 83 15.06 1.48 -17.29
CA ARG A 83 15.26 2.46 -18.36
C ARG A 83 16.74 2.79 -18.58
N LEU A 84 17.51 2.93 -17.49
CA LEU A 84 18.96 3.13 -17.56
C LEU A 84 19.65 1.91 -18.22
N ALA A 85 19.31 0.69 -17.79
CA ALA A 85 19.85 -0.53 -18.37
C ALA A 85 19.48 -0.71 -19.85
N ALA A 86 18.32 -0.20 -20.27
CA ALA A 86 17.88 -0.17 -21.67
C ALA A 86 18.51 0.97 -22.50
N GLY A 87 19.44 1.75 -21.93
CA GLY A 87 20.16 2.83 -22.65
C GLY A 87 19.34 4.11 -22.87
N SER A 88 18.32 4.38 -22.03
CA SER A 88 17.55 5.60 -22.11
C SER A 88 18.42 6.82 -21.77
N HIS A 89 18.42 7.84 -22.64
CA HIS A 89 19.14 9.10 -22.41
C HIS A 89 18.54 9.92 -21.26
N ASP A 90 17.23 9.76 -21.00
CA ASP A 90 16.53 10.39 -19.90
C ASP A 90 15.67 9.37 -19.18
N ALA A 91 16.28 8.59 -18.29
CA ALA A 91 15.60 7.58 -17.51
C ALA A 91 14.67 8.17 -16.44
N ALA A 92 14.96 9.38 -15.98
CA ALA A 92 14.22 10.04 -14.91
C ALA A 92 12.90 10.66 -15.37
N SER A 93 12.69 10.89 -16.68
CA SER A 93 11.46 11.49 -17.22
C SER A 93 10.18 10.72 -16.88
N ILE A 94 10.30 9.42 -16.56
CA ILE A 94 9.17 8.57 -16.16
C ILE A 94 8.69 8.84 -14.73
N PHE A 95 9.45 9.61 -13.93
CA PHE A 95 9.19 9.82 -12.51
C PHE A 95 7.78 10.37 -12.26
N ILE A 96 7.47 11.54 -12.82
CA ILE A 96 6.17 12.21 -12.61
C ILE A 96 5.00 11.35 -13.12
N PRO A 97 5.00 10.85 -14.37
CA PRO A 97 3.93 9.97 -14.83
C PRO A 97 3.71 8.74 -13.97
N CYS A 98 4.78 8.12 -13.48
CA CYS A 98 4.69 6.94 -12.63
C CYS A 98 4.05 7.24 -11.28
N VAL A 99 4.48 8.32 -10.62
CA VAL A 99 3.90 8.77 -9.34
C VAL A 99 2.41 9.08 -9.49
N LEU A 100 2.04 9.82 -10.52
CA LEU A 100 0.63 10.17 -10.78
C LEU A 100 -0.22 8.94 -11.06
N ALA A 101 0.27 8.00 -11.86
CA ALA A 101 -0.44 6.76 -12.16
C ALA A 101 -0.66 5.93 -10.89
N THR A 102 0.35 5.77 -10.04
CA THR A 102 0.24 4.97 -8.82
C THR A 102 -0.63 5.63 -7.75
N ILE A 103 -0.65 6.95 -7.64
CA ILE A 103 -1.59 7.67 -6.78
C ILE A 103 -3.02 7.46 -7.29
N GLY A 104 -3.25 7.62 -8.59
CA GLY A 104 -4.57 7.42 -9.20
C GLY A 104 -5.12 6.00 -8.98
N THR A 105 -4.29 4.98 -9.19
CA THR A 105 -4.68 3.57 -8.94
C THR A 105 -4.96 3.31 -7.46
N THR A 106 -4.17 3.86 -6.56
CA THR A 106 -4.37 3.71 -5.12
C THR A 106 -5.65 4.38 -4.66
N LEU A 107 -5.94 5.60 -5.12
CA LEU A 107 -7.19 6.30 -4.82
C LEU A 107 -8.41 5.50 -5.31
N ALA A 108 -8.40 5.05 -6.57
CA ALA A 108 -9.47 4.24 -7.13
C ALA A 108 -9.67 2.94 -6.35
N SER A 109 -8.60 2.27 -5.97
CA SER A 109 -8.61 1.03 -5.20
C SER A 109 -9.20 1.21 -3.81
N ILE A 110 -8.80 2.25 -3.07
CA ILE A 110 -9.33 2.55 -1.73
C ILE A 110 -10.83 2.88 -1.80
N ILE A 111 -11.24 3.67 -2.78
CA ILE A 111 -12.65 4.03 -2.97
C ILE A 111 -13.46 2.76 -3.26
N MET A 112 -13.02 1.93 -4.20
CA MET A 112 -13.73 0.72 -4.61
C MET A 112 -13.89 -0.27 -3.44
N VAL A 113 -12.80 -0.55 -2.70
CA VAL A 113 -12.84 -1.45 -1.55
C VAL A 113 -13.62 -0.83 -0.39
N GLY A 114 -13.47 0.47 -0.16
CA GLY A 114 -14.25 1.19 0.84
C GLY A 114 -15.76 1.08 0.62
N MET A 115 -16.21 1.19 -0.63
CA MET A 115 -17.61 0.98 -1.02
C MET A 115 -18.03 -0.48 -0.83
N TYR A 116 -17.22 -1.43 -1.29
CA TYR A 116 -17.51 -2.86 -1.16
C TYR A 116 -17.62 -3.32 0.30
N GLN A 117 -16.69 -2.89 1.15
CA GLN A 117 -16.67 -3.22 2.57
C GLN A 117 -17.62 -2.37 3.42
N LYS A 118 -18.34 -1.43 2.81
CA LYS A 118 -19.22 -0.46 3.51
C LYS A 118 -18.49 0.22 4.68
N LEU A 119 -17.23 0.59 4.45
CA LEU A 119 -16.44 1.29 5.45
C LEU A 119 -17.12 2.60 5.84
N LYS A 120 -17.12 2.90 7.13
CA LYS A 120 -17.54 4.22 7.59
C LYS A 120 -16.51 5.25 7.09
N TRP A 121 -16.97 6.19 6.32
CA TRP A 121 -16.18 7.32 5.83
C TRP A 121 -15.83 8.23 7.00
N ASP A 122 -14.84 7.84 7.78
CA ASP A 122 -14.37 8.61 8.92
C ASP A 122 -13.50 9.79 8.45
N LYS A 123 -13.47 10.86 9.25
CA LYS A 123 -12.67 12.06 8.95
C LYS A 123 -11.20 11.75 8.66
N VAL A 124 -10.66 10.70 9.30
CA VAL A 124 -9.29 10.25 9.08
C VAL A 124 -9.10 9.67 7.68
N LEU A 125 -10.01 8.79 7.23
CA LEU A 125 -9.96 8.22 5.88
C LEU A 125 -10.10 9.30 4.81
N ILE A 126 -11.06 10.21 4.99
CA ILE A 126 -11.25 11.36 4.09
C ILE A 126 -10.01 12.25 4.08
N GLY A 127 -9.41 12.51 5.23
CA GLY A 127 -8.18 13.30 5.32
C GLY A 127 -7.02 12.67 4.57
N TRP A 128 -6.84 11.35 4.62
CA TRP A 128 -5.83 10.62 3.85
C TRP A 128 -6.08 10.69 2.35
N LEU A 129 -7.33 10.50 1.91
CA LEU A 129 -7.70 10.62 0.50
C LEU A 129 -7.44 12.04 -0.03
N LEU A 130 -7.85 13.06 0.72
CA LEU A 130 -7.58 14.46 0.37
C LEU A 130 -6.07 14.76 0.36
N GLY A 131 -5.31 14.19 1.29
CA GLY A 131 -3.85 14.32 1.32
C GLY A 131 -3.18 13.74 0.08
N LEU A 132 -3.61 12.56 -0.38
CA LEU A 132 -3.12 11.95 -1.63
C LEU A 132 -3.49 12.79 -2.86
N VAL A 133 -4.71 13.32 -2.91
CA VAL A 133 -5.15 14.21 -3.99
C VAL A 133 -4.34 15.52 -3.99
N ALA A 134 -4.15 16.13 -2.82
CA ALA A 134 -3.34 17.33 -2.68
C ALA A 134 -1.87 17.10 -3.09
N PHE A 135 -1.31 15.94 -2.70
CA PHE A 135 0.03 15.53 -3.11
C PHE A 135 0.13 15.35 -4.63
N MET A 136 -0.91 14.75 -5.24
CA MET A 136 -0.98 14.63 -6.70
C MET A 136 -0.94 15.99 -7.40
N PHE A 137 -1.70 16.98 -6.89
CA PHE A 137 -1.68 18.34 -7.43
C PHE A 137 -0.37 19.09 -7.16
N LEU A 138 0.35 18.76 -6.10
CA LEU A 138 1.66 19.35 -5.82
C LEU A 138 2.75 18.84 -6.78
N VAL A 139 2.60 17.61 -7.28
CA VAL A 139 3.56 16.97 -8.20
C VAL A 139 3.29 17.34 -9.67
N LEU A 140 2.06 17.78 -9.99
CA LEU A 140 1.68 18.29 -11.33
C LEU A 140 2.22 19.69 -11.56
#